data_1b58012e625d4ae0e63cde61d379a780
#
_entry.id   1b58012e625d4ae0e63cde61d379a780
#
_cell.length_a   1.000
_cell.length_b   1.000
_cell.length_c   1.000
_cell.angle_alpha   90.00
_cell.angle_beta   90.00
_cell.angle_gamma   90.00
#
_symmetry.space_group_name_H-M   'P 1'
#
loop_
_entity.id
_entity.type
_entity.pdbx_description
1 polymer ?
#
loop_
_entity_poly.entity_id
_entity_poly.type
_entity_poly.pdbx_seq_one_letter_code
_entity_poly.pdbx_strand_id
1 'polypeptide(L)'
;MKNDTTVVIGAGPYGLSVAAHLRAAGLSALTFGKPMEFWRSMPPKLYLKSSWSALSISDPAGKYSLNRYSKQFGVPWQEPVPLQVFLDYGKWFQEQAVPEIDETYVASLSQDGDGFHLDLDDGRSVRAKKVVVATGIAAYANIPDNLGHLPPTLLSHSQDHKDYSNFQEKRVVVLGSGQSALEAAALLHEAGAAVELIARGPVVWIDRRLYYKTGPIKRIFYPPSDVGPPGVNWLVANPLLFRRFSDKMRISLDARAVRPAGATWLRPRVEGQIPTTPNTVITRAVERGQHAYLELSDGTTRDVDHIVLGTGYRADIHVLKFIDPALLGKVQERAGSPLLNEWFESSVPHLYFVGAPAGYVFGPLCRFVVGAKFPARQIARRFRML
;
A
#
# COMPACT_ATOMS: atom_id res chain seq x y z
N MET A 1 8.37 -29.98 22.76
CA MET A 1 7.25 -29.39 22.01
C MET A 1 7.79 -29.01 20.64
N LYS A 2 7.18 -29.46 19.54
CA LYS A 2 7.64 -29.14 18.19
C LYS A 2 7.58 -27.62 18.02
N ASN A 3 8.73 -27.01 17.77
CA ASN A 3 8.88 -25.54 17.50
C ASN A 3 8.31 -25.22 16.10
N ASP A 4 7.02 -25.42 15.88
CA ASP A 4 6.35 -25.12 14.60
C ASP A 4 5.58 -23.77 14.69
N THR A 5 6.18 -22.82 15.41
CA THR A 5 5.60 -21.49 15.57
C THR A 5 5.62 -20.75 14.24
N THR A 6 4.45 -20.29 13.82
CA THR A 6 4.29 -19.37 12.70
C THR A 6 4.17 -17.95 13.22
N VAL A 7 4.89 -17.02 12.59
CA VAL A 7 4.79 -15.58 12.88
C VAL A 7 4.30 -14.82 11.65
N VAL A 8 3.36 -13.91 11.85
CA VAL A 8 2.90 -12.94 10.86
C VAL A 8 3.33 -11.54 11.31
N ILE A 9 4.16 -10.87 10.52
CA ILE A 9 4.68 -9.52 10.81
C ILE A 9 3.85 -8.49 10.06
N GLY A 10 3.04 -7.74 10.80
CA GLY A 10 2.13 -6.72 10.29
C GLY A 10 0.66 -7.09 10.44
N ALA A 11 -0.15 -6.15 10.97
CA ALA A 11 -1.57 -6.30 11.26
C ALA A 11 -2.46 -5.40 10.36
N GLY A 12 -2.00 -5.11 9.14
CA GLY A 12 -2.81 -4.52 8.08
C GLY A 12 -3.68 -5.57 7.36
N PRO A 13 -4.42 -5.18 6.29
CA PRO A 13 -5.35 -6.07 5.59
C PRO A 13 -4.74 -7.41 5.13
N TYR A 14 -3.46 -7.43 4.75
CA TYR A 14 -2.76 -8.66 4.34
C TYR A 14 -2.44 -9.57 5.53
N GLY A 15 -1.86 -9.02 6.60
CA GLY A 15 -1.54 -9.79 7.79
C GLY A 15 -2.80 -10.32 8.48
N LEU A 16 -3.83 -9.48 8.63
CA LEU A 16 -5.13 -9.90 9.16
C LEU A 16 -5.77 -11.00 8.33
N SER A 17 -5.69 -10.91 6.99
CA SER A 17 -6.23 -11.96 6.12
C SER A 17 -5.46 -13.27 6.27
N VAL A 18 -4.12 -13.24 6.32
CA VAL A 18 -3.29 -14.44 6.52
C VAL A 18 -3.61 -15.08 7.87
N ALA A 19 -3.60 -14.29 8.96
CA ALA A 19 -3.90 -14.78 10.31
C ALA A 19 -5.30 -15.39 10.42
N ALA A 20 -6.33 -14.74 9.84
CA ALA A 20 -7.69 -15.26 9.81
C ALA A 20 -7.81 -16.60 9.05
N HIS A 21 -7.09 -16.74 7.93
CA HIS A 21 -7.07 -17.99 7.17
C HIS A 21 -6.31 -19.12 7.89
N LEU A 22 -5.20 -18.80 8.54
CA LEU A 22 -4.45 -19.76 9.35
C LEU A 22 -5.29 -20.25 10.53
N ARG A 23 -5.89 -19.32 11.30
CA ARG A 23 -6.77 -19.64 12.42
C ARG A 23 -7.94 -20.54 12.02
N ALA A 24 -8.63 -20.19 10.93
CA ALA A 24 -9.73 -21.01 10.41
C ALA A 24 -9.29 -22.39 9.90
N ALA A 25 -8.00 -22.55 9.61
CA ALA A 25 -7.39 -23.83 9.25
C ALA A 25 -6.97 -24.65 10.48
N GLY A 26 -7.17 -24.14 11.71
CA GLY A 26 -6.70 -24.76 12.95
C GLY A 26 -5.18 -24.63 13.17
N LEU A 27 -4.54 -23.68 12.46
CA LEU A 27 -3.12 -23.40 12.56
C LEU A 27 -2.88 -22.18 13.46
N SER A 28 -2.05 -22.34 14.48
CA SER A 28 -1.67 -21.23 15.36
C SER A 28 -0.65 -20.32 14.67
N ALA A 29 -0.84 -18.99 14.82
CA ALA A 29 0.12 -18.00 14.38
C ALA A 29 0.15 -16.82 15.36
N LEU A 30 1.34 -16.39 15.75
CA LEU A 30 1.54 -15.14 16.45
C LEU A 30 1.51 -14.00 15.44
N THR A 31 0.70 -12.98 15.67
CA THR A 31 0.59 -11.83 14.77
C THR A 31 1.06 -10.58 15.50
N PHE A 32 2.09 -9.92 14.96
CA PHE A 32 2.71 -8.73 15.53
C PHE A 32 2.41 -7.47 14.73
N GLY A 33 2.18 -6.36 15.43
CA GLY A 33 2.01 -5.03 14.87
C GLY A 33 0.62 -4.43 15.12
N LYS A 34 0.51 -3.12 15.04
CA LYS A 34 -0.72 -2.38 15.33
C LYS A 34 -1.76 -2.54 14.21
N PRO A 35 -3.00 -2.97 14.53
CA PRO A 35 -4.04 -3.17 13.53
C PRO A 35 -4.33 -1.90 12.73
N MET A 36 -4.33 -2.01 11.39
CA MET A 36 -4.69 -0.94 10.45
C MET A 36 -3.88 0.35 10.58
N GLU A 37 -2.68 0.32 11.14
CA GLU A 37 -1.90 1.52 11.48
C GLU A 37 -1.65 2.46 10.31
N PHE A 38 -1.21 1.95 9.16
CA PHE A 38 -1.00 2.77 7.96
C PHE A 38 -2.24 3.57 7.57
N TRP A 39 -3.42 2.99 7.72
CA TRP A 39 -4.68 3.68 7.43
C TRP A 39 -5.05 4.68 8.52
N ARG A 40 -4.70 4.38 9.78
CA ARG A 40 -4.89 5.30 10.92
C ARG A 40 -3.95 6.51 10.90
N SER A 41 -2.81 6.41 10.22
CA SER A 41 -1.87 7.53 10.06
C SER A 41 -2.27 8.51 8.93
N MET A 42 -3.24 8.13 8.09
CA MET A 42 -3.73 9.01 7.03
C MET A 42 -4.53 10.20 7.58
N PRO A 43 -4.58 11.33 6.86
CA PRO A 43 -5.43 12.46 7.22
C PRO A 43 -6.88 12.03 7.44
N PRO A 44 -7.56 12.51 8.49
CA PRO A 44 -8.99 12.28 8.67
C PRO A 44 -9.79 12.91 7.51
N LYS A 45 -11.02 12.47 7.28
CA LYS A 45 -11.90 12.96 6.21
C LYS A 45 -11.45 12.61 4.78
N LEU A 46 -10.48 11.72 4.61
CA LEU A 46 -10.18 11.15 3.31
C LEU A 46 -11.25 10.13 2.89
N TYR A 47 -11.32 9.94 1.58
CA TYR A 47 -12.14 8.91 0.94
C TYR A 47 -11.24 7.91 0.22
N LEU A 48 -11.64 6.65 0.21
CA LEU A 48 -10.89 5.60 -0.48
C LEU A 48 -11.18 5.63 -1.98
N LYS A 49 -10.13 5.50 -2.77
CA LYS A 49 -10.25 5.40 -4.24
C LYS A 49 -10.84 4.06 -4.68
N SER A 50 -10.62 2.99 -3.91
CA SER A 50 -11.15 1.66 -4.21
C SER A 50 -12.67 1.61 -4.04
N SER A 51 -13.33 0.81 -4.87
CA SER A 51 -14.77 0.56 -4.74
C SER A 51 -15.09 -0.23 -3.46
N TRP A 52 -16.32 -0.12 -2.99
CA TRP A 52 -16.82 -0.84 -1.82
C TRP A 52 -16.53 -2.35 -1.88
N SER A 53 -16.75 -2.96 -3.05
CA SER A 53 -16.54 -4.40 -3.26
C SER A 53 -15.07 -4.85 -3.13
N ALA A 54 -14.13 -3.93 -3.30
CA ALA A 54 -12.68 -4.19 -3.29
C ALA A 54 -12.03 -3.94 -1.91
N LEU A 55 -12.80 -3.57 -0.88
CA LEU A 55 -12.30 -3.20 0.44
C LEU A 55 -12.46 -4.28 1.51
N SER A 56 -13.08 -5.42 1.21
CA SER A 56 -13.21 -6.50 2.18
C SER A 56 -11.87 -7.16 2.49
N ILE A 57 -11.48 -7.18 3.76
CA ILE A 57 -10.43 -8.02 4.31
C ILE A 57 -10.91 -9.47 4.23
N SER A 58 -10.02 -10.44 4.03
CA SER A 58 -10.43 -11.80 3.69
C SER A 58 -10.41 -12.73 4.88
N ASP A 59 -11.55 -13.38 5.12
CA ASP A 59 -11.65 -14.61 5.88
C ASP A 59 -12.12 -15.77 4.96
N PRO A 60 -11.87 -17.06 5.29
CA PRO A 60 -12.19 -18.18 4.38
C PRO A 60 -13.66 -18.30 4.04
N ALA A 61 -14.55 -18.03 5.01
CA ALA A 61 -15.99 -18.20 4.87
C ALA A 61 -16.73 -16.93 4.43
N GLY A 62 -16.04 -15.78 4.30
CA GLY A 62 -16.65 -14.48 4.00
C GLY A 62 -17.59 -13.97 5.08
N LYS A 63 -17.41 -14.44 6.32
CA LYS A 63 -18.25 -14.06 7.47
C LYS A 63 -18.05 -12.61 7.89
N TYR A 64 -16.84 -12.06 7.67
CA TYR A 64 -16.42 -10.76 8.16
C TYR A 64 -16.15 -9.78 7.02
N SER A 65 -16.96 -9.82 5.95
CA SER A 65 -16.86 -8.87 4.84
C SER A 65 -17.40 -7.49 5.20
N LEU A 66 -16.97 -6.45 4.47
CA LEU A 66 -17.47 -5.08 4.63
C LEU A 66 -19.00 -5.01 4.48
N ASN A 67 -19.59 -5.82 3.59
CA ASN A 67 -21.06 -5.92 3.46
C ASN A 67 -21.73 -6.48 4.72
N ARG A 68 -21.10 -7.41 5.41
CA ARG A 68 -21.63 -7.95 6.68
C ARG A 68 -21.56 -6.92 7.78
N TYR A 69 -20.41 -6.22 7.88
CA TYR A 69 -20.24 -5.09 8.79
C TYR A 69 -21.31 -4.02 8.57
N SER A 70 -21.47 -3.57 7.33
CA SER A 70 -22.48 -2.58 6.94
C SER A 70 -23.90 -2.99 7.38
N LYS A 71 -24.30 -4.24 7.14
CA LYS A 71 -25.61 -4.76 7.55
C LYS A 71 -25.77 -4.84 9.06
N GLN A 72 -24.73 -5.27 9.77
CA GLN A 72 -24.78 -5.45 11.23
C GLN A 72 -24.88 -4.12 11.98
N PHE A 73 -24.18 -3.08 11.51
CA PHE A 73 -24.10 -1.79 12.19
C PHE A 73 -24.91 -0.67 11.51
N GLY A 74 -25.71 -0.99 10.50
CA GLY A 74 -26.54 -0.01 9.81
C GLY A 74 -25.73 1.03 9.01
N VAL A 75 -24.46 0.73 8.65
CA VAL A 75 -23.62 1.65 7.88
C VAL A 75 -24.12 1.67 6.43
N PRO A 76 -24.54 2.83 5.88
CA PRO A 76 -25.06 2.90 4.52
C PRO A 76 -23.97 2.61 3.50
N TRP A 77 -24.32 1.93 2.42
CA TRP A 77 -23.44 1.81 1.26
C TRP A 77 -23.24 3.19 0.62
N GLN A 78 -21.97 3.56 0.43
CA GLN A 78 -21.62 4.79 -0.26
C GLN A 78 -20.28 4.68 -1.00
N GLU A 79 -20.16 5.37 -2.11
CA GLU A 79 -18.89 5.54 -2.85
C GLU A 79 -18.75 7.02 -3.25
N PRO A 80 -17.61 7.64 -2.96
CA PRO A 80 -16.39 7.04 -2.36
C PRO A 80 -16.60 6.63 -0.90
N VAL A 81 -15.88 5.59 -0.47
CA VAL A 81 -15.96 5.05 0.90
C VAL A 81 -15.15 5.95 1.85
N PRO A 82 -15.73 6.49 2.93
CA PRO A 82 -14.96 7.24 3.92
C PRO A 82 -13.90 6.38 4.57
N LEU A 83 -12.72 6.96 4.81
CA LEU A 83 -11.64 6.30 5.53
C LEU A 83 -12.09 5.77 6.89
N GLN A 84 -12.89 6.54 7.63
CA GLN A 84 -13.37 6.13 8.95
C GLN A 84 -14.19 4.84 8.91
N VAL A 85 -15.07 4.68 7.92
CA VAL A 85 -15.84 3.44 7.73
C VAL A 85 -14.92 2.23 7.53
N PHE A 86 -13.82 2.41 6.80
CA PHE A 86 -12.85 1.34 6.59
C PHE A 86 -12.02 1.04 7.84
N LEU A 87 -11.70 2.05 8.65
CA LEU A 87 -10.99 1.88 9.92
C LEU A 87 -11.86 1.12 10.93
N ASP A 88 -13.13 1.51 11.09
CA ASP A 88 -14.07 0.86 12.01
C ASP A 88 -14.34 -0.59 11.58
N TYR A 89 -14.50 -0.81 10.28
CA TYR A 89 -14.59 -2.14 9.70
C TYR A 89 -13.34 -2.97 9.96
N GLY A 90 -12.15 -2.41 9.75
CA GLY A 90 -10.88 -3.10 9.97
C GLY A 90 -10.67 -3.52 11.42
N LYS A 91 -11.05 -2.65 12.37
CA LYS A 91 -11.06 -2.96 13.80
C LYS A 91 -12.03 -4.09 14.12
N TRP A 92 -13.28 -3.99 13.66
CA TRP A 92 -14.27 -5.06 13.85
C TRP A 92 -13.82 -6.39 13.23
N PHE A 93 -13.23 -6.37 12.03
CA PHE A 93 -12.67 -7.58 11.42
C PHE A 93 -11.60 -8.20 12.31
N GLN A 94 -10.68 -7.40 12.82
CA GLN A 94 -9.61 -7.87 13.70
C GLN A 94 -10.18 -8.52 14.96
N GLU A 95 -11.09 -7.85 15.66
CA GLU A 95 -11.72 -8.35 16.89
C GLU A 95 -12.46 -9.68 16.67
N GLN A 96 -13.10 -9.87 15.53
CA GLN A 96 -13.89 -11.07 15.22
C GLN A 96 -13.03 -12.22 14.65
N ALA A 97 -12.12 -11.92 13.72
CA ALA A 97 -11.39 -12.93 12.97
C ALA A 97 -10.01 -13.25 13.56
N VAL A 98 -9.36 -12.27 14.19
CA VAL A 98 -7.99 -12.35 14.72
C VAL A 98 -7.92 -11.60 16.06
N PRO A 99 -8.64 -12.04 17.11
CA PRO A 99 -8.71 -11.31 18.39
C PRO A 99 -7.37 -11.24 19.11
N GLU A 100 -6.50 -12.23 18.90
CA GLU A 100 -5.19 -12.33 19.54
C GLU A 100 -4.11 -11.71 18.65
N ILE A 101 -3.88 -10.39 18.79
CA ILE A 101 -2.79 -9.67 18.16
C ILE A 101 -1.90 -9.08 19.23
N ASP A 102 -0.60 -9.24 19.07
CA ASP A 102 0.40 -8.52 19.85
C ASP A 102 0.75 -7.23 19.11
N GLU A 103 0.40 -6.08 19.66
CA GLU A 103 0.62 -4.78 19.02
C GLU A 103 2.08 -4.31 19.05
N THR A 104 2.99 -5.13 19.61
CA THR A 104 4.43 -4.88 19.62
C THR A 104 5.02 -5.01 18.23
N TYR A 105 6.01 -4.20 17.90
CA TYR A 105 6.70 -4.33 16.63
C TYR A 105 7.84 -5.34 16.68
N VAL A 106 8.12 -5.96 15.54
CA VAL A 106 9.34 -6.75 15.35
C VAL A 106 10.47 -5.77 15.03
N ALA A 107 11.43 -5.68 15.95
CA ALA A 107 12.61 -4.83 15.84
C ALA A 107 13.69 -5.48 14.97
N SER A 108 13.84 -6.82 15.07
CA SER A 108 14.77 -7.57 14.22
C SER A 108 14.19 -8.92 13.78
N LEU A 109 14.62 -9.39 12.60
CA LEU A 109 14.36 -10.71 12.05
C LEU A 109 15.65 -11.27 11.48
N SER A 110 16.15 -12.36 12.06
CA SER A 110 17.35 -13.07 11.63
C SER A 110 17.09 -14.55 11.42
N GLN A 111 17.98 -15.22 10.70
CA GLN A 111 17.94 -16.67 10.56
C GLN A 111 18.61 -17.34 11.77
N ASP A 112 17.95 -18.35 12.35
CA ASP A 112 18.46 -19.16 13.47
C ASP A 112 18.31 -20.65 13.15
N GLY A 113 19.40 -21.25 12.69
CA GLY A 113 19.41 -22.63 12.22
C GLY A 113 18.48 -22.82 11.02
N ASP A 114 17.47 -23.69 11.18
CA ASP A 114 16.47 -23.98 10.17
C ASP A 114 15.17 -23.16 10.35
N GLY A 115 15.18 -22.17 11.26
CA GLY A 115 14.11 -21.25 11.58
C GLY A 115 14.58 -19.81 11.64
N PHE A 116 13.85 -19.02 12.43
CA PHE A 116 14.03 -17.57 12.55
C PHE A 116 14.01 -17.15 14.02
N HIS A 117 14.82 -16.16 14.32
CA HIS A 117 14.79 -15.42 15.58
C HIS A 117 14.26 -14.01 15.33
N LEU A 118 13.31 -13.58 16.15
CA LEU A 118 12.70 -12.27 16.10
C LEU A 118 12.89 -11.59 17.46
N ASP A 119 13.44 -10.38 17.46
CA ASP A 119 13.42 -9.50 18.64
C ASP A 119 12.28 -8.50 18.48
N LEU A 120 11.61 -8.22 19.58
CA LEU A 120 10.52 -7.27 19.66
C LEU A 120 11.01 -5.96 20.29
N ASP A 121 10.34 -4.85 19.99
CA ASP A 121 10.72 -3.51 20.46
C ASP A 121 10.52 -3.32 21.99
N ASP A 122 9.81 -4.24 22.65
CA ASP A 122 9.65 -4.30 24.11
C ASP A 122 10.70 -5.19 24.80
N GLY A 123 11.68 -5.71 24.08
CA GLY A 123 12.77 -6.54 24.61
C GLY A 123 12.47 -8.04 24.68
N ARG A 124 11.25 -8.48 24.36
CA ARG A 124 10.94 -9.92 24.19
C ARG A 124 11.57 -10.46 22.91
N SER A 125 11.80 -11.77 22.87
CA SER A 125 12.20 -12.45 21.64
C SER A 125 11.33 -13.68 21.37
N VAL A 126 11.21 -14.05 20.10
CA VAL A 126 10.41 -15.18 19.63
C VAL A 126 11.21 -15.99 18.62
N ARG A 127 11.16 -17.33 18.75
CA ARG A 127 11.64 -18.24 17.71
C ARG A 127 10.48 -18.74 16.87
N ALA A 128 10.65 -18.68 15.56
CA ALA A 128 9.64 -19.11 14.58
C ALA A 128 10.21 -20.09 13.57
N LYS A 129 9.39 -21.06 13.17
CA LYS A 129 9.70 -21.95 12.04
C LYS A 129 9.30 -21.31 10.73
N LYS A 130 8.23 -20.56 10.72
CA LYS A 130 7.65 -19.92 9.52
C LYS A 130 7.39 -18.43 9.80
N VAL A 131 7.80 -17.57 8.88
CA VAL A 131 7.59 -16.12 8.98
C VAL A 131 6.90 -15.59 7.73
N VAL A 132 5.82 -14.86 7.92
CA VAL A 132 5.10 -14.14 6.86
C VAL A 132 5.28 -12.64 7.04
N VAL A 133 6.02 -12.01 6.13
CA VAL A 133 6.24 -10.56 6.11
C VAL A 133 5.06 -9.89 5.39
N ALA A 134 4.24 -9.16 6.16
CA ALA A 134 3.00 -8.49 5.73
C ALA A 134 2.98 -7.01 6.12
N THR A 135 4.12 -6.34 6.07
CA THR A 135 4.37 -4.97 6.59
C THR A 135 3.73 -3.84 5.78
N GLY A 136 2.97 -4.15 4.73
CA GLY A 136 2.24 -3.15 3.95
C GLY A 136 3.13 -2.35 2.99
N ILE A 137 2.85 -1.05 2.82
CA ILE A 137 3.52 -0.18 1.84
C ILE A 137 4.30 0.98 2.47
N ALA A 138 4.11 1.27 3.74
CA ALA A 138 4.66 2.47 4.37
C ALA A 138 6.19 2.61 4.23
N ALA A 139 6.93 1.52 4.35
CA ALA A 139 8.39 1.53 4.19
C ALA A 139 8.86 1.85 2.75
N TYR A 140 7.98 1.78 1.77
CA TYR A 140 8.32 1.86 0.35
C TYR A 140 8.00 3.21 -0.29
N ALA A 141 7.86 4.28 0.51
CA ALA A 141 7.69 5.64 0.00
C ALA A 141 8.80 5.97 -1.02
N ASN A 142 8.39 6.38 -2.22
CA ASN A 142 9.35 6.64 -3.29
C ASN A 142 9.85 8.07 -3.23
N ILE A 143 11.10 8.23 -2.83
CA ILE A 143 11.82 9.52 -2.86
C ILE A 143 12.67 9.52 -4.12
N PRO A 144 12.48 10.47 -5.08
CA PRO A 144 13.34 10.58 -6.26
C PRO A 144 14.78 10.85 -5.87
N ASP A 145 15.74 10.17 -6.52
CA ASP A 145 17.18 10.23 -6.17
C ASP A 145 17.73 11.65 -6.20
N ASN A 146 17.25 12.49 -7.12
CA ASN A 146 17.67 13.89 -7.26
C ASN A 146 17.10 14.83 -6.18
N LEU A 147 16.25 14.33 -5.28
CA LEU A 147 15.66 15.09 -4.17
C LEU A 147 16.06 14.56 -2.79
N GLY A 148 16.54 13.33 -2.70
CA GLY A 148 16.84 12.64 -1.44
C GLY A 148 17.94 13.27 -0.58
N HIS A 149 18.67 14.25 -1.11
CA HIS A 149 19.69 15.01 -0.38
C HIS A 149 19.12 16.20 0.42
N LEU A 150 17.85 16.58 0.16
CA LEU A 150 17.21 17.67 0.91
C LEU A 150 16.83 17.20 2.33
N PRO A 151 16.95 18.10 3.32
CA PRO A 151 16.60 17.75 4.69
C PRO A 151 15.09 17.56 4.86
N PRO A 152 14.64 16.80 5.89
CA PRO A 152 13.21 16.58 6.19
C PRO A 152 12.43 17.88 6.47
N THR A 153 13.10 18.97 6.78
CA THR A 153 12.48 20.29 6.93
C THR A 153 12.00 20.89 5.61
N LEU A 154 12.54 20.44 4.48
CA LEU A 154 12.24 20.93 3.12
C LEU A 154 11.57 19.88 2.23
N LEU A 155 11.66 18.60 2.60
CA LEU A 155 11.13 17.48 1.81
C LEU A 155 10.47 16.45 2.69
N SER A 156 9.25 16.05 2.33
CA SER A 156 8.55 14.96 2.99
C SER A 156 7.68 14.18 1.99
N HIS A 157 7.28 12.96 2.35
CA HIS A 157 6.30 12.22 1.58
C HIS A 157 4.88 12.47 2.10
N SER A 158 3.86 12.39 1.24
CA SER A 158 2.46 12.62 1.61
C SER A 158 1.95 11.71 2.74
N GLN A 159 2.55 10.55 2.94
CA GLN A 159 2.22 9.64 4.05
C GLN A 159 2.71 10.11 5.42
N ASP A 160 3.65 11.05 5.46
CA ASP A 160 4.26 11.55 6.71
C ASP A 160 3.33 12.57 7.42
N HIS A 161 2.25 12.95 6.74
CA HIS A 161 1.33 13.98 7.22
C HIS A 161 -0.06 13.41 7.50
N LYS A 162 -0.45 13.47 8.77
CA LYS A 162 -1.83 13.26 9.23
C LYS A 162 -2.63 14.57 9.25
N ASP A 163 -1.92 15.68 9.31
CA ASP A 163 -2.45 17.03 9.35
C ASP A 163 -1.54 17.96 8.52
N TYR A 164 -2.13 18.92 7.84
CA TYR A 164 -1.45 19.91 7.01
C TYR A 164 -1.53 21.33 7.56
N SER A 165 -2.05 21.56 8.77
CA SER A 165 -2.18 22.87 9.40
C SER A 165 -0.85 23.60 9.56
N ASN A 166 0.25 22.87 9.76
CA ASN A 166 1.61 23.42 9.87
C ASN A 166 2.15 24.05 8.57
N PHE A 167 1.41 23.93 7.46
CA PHE A 167 1.75 24.51 6.16
C PHE A 167 0.95 25.78 5.84
N GLN A 168 0.13 26.25 6.74
CA GLN A 168 -0.58 27.52 6.56
C GLN A 168 0.38 28.65 6.19
N GLU A 169 0.03 29.45 5.17
CA GLU A 169 0.81 30.55 4.60
C GLU A 169 2.15 30.16 3.96
N LYS A 170 2.51 28.84 3.94
CA LYS A 170 3.73 28.37 3.27
C LYS A 170 3.51 28.16 1.79
N ARG A 171 4.57 28.38 1.01
CA ARG A 171 4.65 28.04 -0.41
C ARG A 171 5.08 26.57 -0.52
N VAL A 172 4.19 25.73 -1.00
CA VAL A 172 4.40 24.28 -1.06
C VAL A 172 4.26 23.76 -2.48
N VAL A 173 5.27 23.05 -2.95
CA VAL A 173 5.18 22.25 -4.18
C VAL A 173 4.78 20.84 -3.82
N VAL A 174 3.72 20.32 -4.48
CA VAL A 174 3.37 18.90 -4.44
C VAL A 174 3.85 18.23 -5.72
N LEU A 175 4.69 17.19 -5.59
CA LEU A 175 5.25 16.48 -6.74
C LEU A 175 4.49 15.19 -7.01
N GLY A 176 3.80 15.10 -8.16
CA GLY A 176 3.08 13.90 -8.59
C GLY A 176 1.73 14.20 -9.25
N SER A 177 1.10 13.18 -9.84
CA SER A 177 -0.23 13.28 -10.47
C SER A 177 -1.17 12.12 -10.08
N GLY A 178 -0.76 11.33 -9.09
CA GLY A 178 -1.56 10.22 -8.55
C GLY A 178 -2.51 10.68 -7.45
N GLN A 179 -3.31 9.73 -6.93
CA GLN A 179 -4.29 9.98 -5.88
C GLN A 179 -3.69 10.74 -4.68
N SER A 180 -2.56 10.26 -4.14
CA SER A 180 -1.95 10.86 -2.94
C SER A 180 -1.41 12.28 -3.18
N ALA A 181 -0.90 12.57 -4.40
CA ALA A 181 -0.47 13.92 -4.73
C ALA A 181 -1.66 14.89 -4.77
N LEU A 182 -2.75 14.47 -5.41
CA LEU A 182 -3.96 15.29 -5.54
C LEU A 182 -4.68 15.49 -4.19
N GLU A 183 -4.70 14.47 -3.35
CA GLU A 183 -5.21 14.57 -1.97
C GLU A 183 -4.37 15.53 -1.12
N ALA A 184 -3.03 15.37 -1.16
CA ALA A 184 -2.12 16.25 -0.43
C ALA A 184 -2.25 17.70 -0.90
N ALA A 185 -2.31 17.94 -2.22
CA ALA A 185 -2.48 19.28 -2.78
C ALA A 185 -3.79 19.93 -2.32
N ALA A 186 -4.91 19.18 -2.38
CA ALA A 186 -6.21 19.67 -1.93
C ALA A 186 -6.21 20.00 -0.43
N LEU A 187 -5.66 19.11 0.42
CA LEU A 187 -5.63 19.32 1.87
C LEU A 187 -4.70 20.47 2.28
N LEU A 188 -3.55 20.61 1.60
CA LEU A 188 -2.64 21.76 1.81
C LEU A 188 -3.31 23.08 1.45
N HIS A 189 -4.00 23.14 0.30
CA HIS A 189 -4.74 24.32 -0.12
C HIS A 189 -5.85 24.69 0.87
N GLU A 190 -6.61 23.71 1.31
CA GLU A 190 -7.66 23.87 2.33
C GLU A 190 -7.12 24.28 3.71
N ALA A 191 -5.87 23.92 4.02
CA ALA A 191 -5.15 24.36 5.21
C ALA A 191 -4.57 25.79 5.09
N GLY A 192 -4.71 26.45 3.92
CA GLY A 192 -4.25 27.83 3.70
C GLY A 192 -2.82 27.94 3.19
N ALA A 193 -2.23 26.86 2.65
CA ALA A 193 -0.94 26.91 1.96
C ALA A 193 -1.08 27.47 0.53
N ALA A 194 -0.04 28.15 0.05
CA ALA A 194 0.11 28.49 -1.37
C ALA A 194 0.69 27.28 -2.12
N VAL A 195 -0.17 26.50 -2.78
CA VAL A 195 0.18 25.20 -3.35
C VAL A 195 0.36 25.26 -4.86
N GLU A 196 1.41 24.63 -5.39
CA GLU A 196 1.55 24.31 -6.81
C GLU A 196 1.73 22.79 -6.98
N LEU A 197 1.03 22.19 -7.94
CA LEU A 197 1.18 20.79 -8.31
C LEU A 197 2.11 20.66 -9.52
N ILE A 198 3.25 19.98 -9.36
CA ILE A 198 4.18 19.69 -10.46
C ILE A 198 4.08 18.21 -10.81
N ALA A 199 3.88 17.90 -12.10
CA ALA A 199 3.68 16.53 -12.55
C ALA A 199 4.43 16.24 -13.85
N ARG A 200 5.14 15.11 -13.92
CA ARG A 200 5.86 14.65 -15.13
C ARG A 200 4.95 14.29 -16.31
N GLY A 201 3.67 14.29 -16.13
CA GLY A 201 2.66 14.04 -17.17
C GLY A 201 1.35 14.70 -16.81
N PRO A 202 0.31 14.60 -17.65
CA PRO A 202 -0.98 15.21 -17.39
C PRO A 202 -1.66 14.60 -16.16
N VAL A 203 -2.47 15.39 -15.48
CA VAL A 203 -3.37 14.89 -14.44
C VAL A 203 -4.51 14.13 -15.10
N VAL A 204 -4.67 12.86 -14.73
CA VAL A 204 -5.70 11.98 -15.28
C VAL A 204 -6.75 11.72 -14.21
N TRP A 205 -8.03 11.90 -14.55
CA TRP A 205 -9.16 11.60 -13.69
C TRP A 205 -9.80 10.27 -14.06
N ILE A 206 -10.02 9.37 -13.08
CA ILE A 206 -10.71 8.10 -13.32
C ILE A 206 -12.21 8.35 -13.24
N ASP A 207 -12.87 8.31 -14.38
CA ASP A 207 -14.32 8.36 -14.46
C ASP A 207 -14.92 6.96 -14.35
N ARG A 208 -15.68 6.74 -13.29
CA ARG A 208 -16.40 5.47 -13.05
C ARG A 208 -17.85 5.48 -13.52
N ARG A 209 -18.28 6.49 -14.29
CA ARG A 209 -19.69 6.57 -14.74
C ARG A 209 -20.13 5.33 -15.52
N LEU A 210 -19.26 4.73 -16.32
CA LEU A 210 -19.54 3.47 -17.00
C LEU A 210 -19.70 2.30 -16.02
N TYR A 211 -18.91 2.29 -14.94
CA TYR A 211 -19.01 1.28 -13.89
C TYR A 211 -20.38 1.31 -13.20
N TYR A 212 -20.98 2.47 -12.98
CA TYR A 212 -22.29 2.60 -12.34
C TYR A 212 -23.47 2.39 -13.30
N LYS A 213 -23.29 2.68 -14.60
CA LYS A 213 -24.37 2.62 -15.60
C LYS A 213 -24.63 1.24 -16.20
N THR A 214 -23.65 0.32 -16.14
CA THR A 214 -23.70 -0.94 -16.91
C THR A 214 -24.47 -2.10 -16.26
N GLY A 215 -25.08 -1.94 -15.10
CA GLY A 215 -25.92 -2.98 -14.46
C GLY A 215 -25.27 -4.37 -14.45
N PRO A 216 -25.98 -5.48 -14.77
CA PRO A 216 -25.41 -6.83 -14.78
C PRO A 216 -24.32 -7.04 -15.82
N ILE A 217 -24.28 -6.27 -16.89
CA ILE A 217 -23.23 -6.28 -17.93
C ILE A 217 -21.86 -5.86 -17.36
N LYS A 218 -21.87 -5.07 -16.27
CA LYS A 218 -20.69 -4.71 -15.50
C LYS A 218 -19.79 -5.91 -15.16
N ARG A 219 -20.38 -7.05 -14.78
CA ARG A 219 -19.64 -8.25 -14.38
C ARG A 219 -18.80 -8.86 -15.50
N ILE A 220 -19.12 -8.54 -16.77
CA ILE A 220 -18.37 -8.99 -17.94
C ILE A 220 -17.13 -8.11 -18.15
N PHE A 221 -17.27 -6.79 -17.96
CA PHE A 221 -16.17 -5.84 -18.22
C PHE A 221 -15.28 -5.57 -17.03
N TYR A 222 -15.78 -5.77 -15.79
CA TYR A 222 -15.05 -5.47 -14.56
C TYR A 222 -15.08 -6.65 -13.60
N PRO A 223 -13.91 -7.27 -13.33
CA PRO A 223 -13.80 -8.27 -12.27
C PRO A 223 -14.09 -7.62 -10.90
N PRO A 224 -14.47 -8.41 -9.88
CA PRO A 224 -14.71 -7.89 -8.52
C PRO A 224 -13.53 -7.15 -7.90
N SER A 225 -12.32 -7.38 -8.39
CA SER A 225 -11.10 -6.69 -7.94
C SER A 225 -11.02 -5.24 -8.39
N ASP A 226 -11.69 -4.87 -9.51
CA ASP A 226 -11.75 -3.50 -10.05
C ASP A 226 -10.37 -2.81 -10.16
N VAL A 227 -9.32 -3.57 -10.50
CA VAL A 227 -7.95 -3.08 -10.66
C VAL A 227 -7.56 -3.05 -12.13
N GLY A 228 -7.20 -1.88 -12.64
CA GLY A 228 -6.80 -1.67 -14.03
C GLY A 228 -7.96 -1.36 -14.99
N PRO A 229 -7.62 -0.88 -16.22
CA PRO A 229 -8.61 -0.57 -17.24
C PRO A 229 -9.27 -1.83 -17.81
N PRO A 230 -10.46 -1.71 -18.46
CA PRO A 230 -11.12 -2.84 -19.11
C PRO A 230 -10.18 -3.63 -20.02
N GLY A 231 -10.29 -4.96 -19.99
CA GLY A 231 -9.41 -5.89 -20.71
C GLY A 231 -8.14 -6.26 -19.95
N VAL A 232 -7.39 -5.29 -19.41
CA VAL A 232 -6.22 -5.55 -18.56
C VAL A 232 -6.65 -6.05 -17.19
N ASN A 233 -7.76 -5.56 -16.65
CA ASN A 233 -8.29 -5.88 -15.33
C ASN A 233 -8.53 -7.40 -15.10
N TRP A 234 -8.96 -8.14 -16.13
CA TRP A 234 -9.14 -9.60 -16.03
C TRP A 234 -7.82 -10.36 -15.96
N LEU A 235 -6.79 -9.88 -16.69
CA LEU A 235 -5.45 -10.49 -16.64
C LEU A 235 -4.80 -10.29 -15.27
N VAL A 236 -4.90 -9.08 -14.71
CA VAL A 236 -4.31 -8.76 -13.41
C VAL A 236 -5.16 -9.30 -12.24
N ALA A 237 -6.44 -9.59 -12.46
CA ALA A 237 -7.29 -10.22 -11.45
C ALA A 237 -6.92 -11.69 -11.16
N ASN A 238 -6.09 -12.32 -12.01
CA ASN A 238 -5.64 -13.70 -11.83
C ASN A 238 -4.12 -13.74 -11.56
N PRO A 239 -3.67 -13.75 -10.30
CA PRO A 239 -2.26 -13.73 -9.95
C PRO A 239 -1.44 -14.91 -10.46
N LEU A 240 -2.04 -16.12 -10.55
CA LEU A 240 -1.35 -17.29 -11.11
C LEU A 240 -1.13 -17.18 -12.62
N LEU A 241 -2.06 -16.60 -13.34
CA LEU A 241 -1.90 -16.30 -14.77
C LEU A 241 -0.84 -15.21 -14.97
N PHE A 242 -0.91 -14.14 -14.17
CA PHE A 242 0.05 -13.03 -14.22
C PHE A 242 1.49 -13.52 -14.01
N ARG A 243 1.71 -14.42 -13.08
CA ARG A 243 3.02 -15.04 -12.80
C ARG A 243 3.64 -15.75 -14.00
N ARG A 244 2.82 -16.26 -14.93
CA ARG A 244 3.29 -16.99 -16.13
C ARG A 244 3.76 -16.09 -17.27
N PHE A 245 3.47 -14.80 -17.20
CA PHE A 245 3.92 -13.87 -18.22
C PHE A 245 5.43 -13.58 -18.13
N SER A 246 6.02 -13.23 -19.27
CA SER A 246 7.40 -12.74 -19.30
C SER A 246 7.55 -11.44 -18.51
N ASP A 247 8.77 -11.15 -18.04
CA ASP A 247 9.05 -9.93 -17.28
C ASP A 247 8.63 -8.66 -18.01
N LYS A 248 8.92 -8.58 -19.32
CA LYS A 248 8.51 -7.46 -20.16
C LYS A 248 6.99 -7.26 -20.16
N MET A 249 6.24 -8.36 -20.23
CA MET A 249 4.78 -8.32 -20.21
C MET A 249 4.23 -7.94 -18.83
N ARG A 250 4.80 -8.50 -17.76
CA ARG A 250 4.43 -8.15 -16.37
C ARG A 250 4.63 -6.67 -16.08
N ILE A 251 5.80 -6.12 -16.42
CA ILE A 251 6.10 -4.69 -16.26
C ILE A 251 5.11 -3.82 -17.06
N SER A 252 4.82 -4.19 -18.32
CA SER A 252 3.88 -3.44 -19.14
C SER A 252 2.45 -3.47 -18.58
N LEU A 253 1.99 -4.63 -18.12
CA LEU A 253 0.65 -4.78 -17.52
C LEU A 253 0.54 -4.03 -16.18
N ASP A 254 1.57 -4.10 -15.35
CA ASP A 254 1.64 -3.38 -14.07
C ASP A 254 1.54 -1.85 -14.31
N ALA A 255 2.36 -1.31 -15.21
CA ALA A 255 2.35 0.11 -15.55
C ALA A 255 1.00 0.61 -16.08
N ARG A 256 0.29 -0.23 -16.85
CA ARG A 256 -1.06 0.09 -17.36
C ARG A 256 -2.14 0.00 -16.26
N ALA A 257 -2.02 -0.97 -15.36
CA ALA A 257 -3.00 -1.21 -14.31
C ALA A 257 -2.93 -0.17 -13.17
N VAL A 258 -1.73 0.35 -12.85
CA VAL A 258 -1.48 1.23 -11.69
C VAL A 258 -0.97 2.61 -12.10
N ARG A 259 -1.37 3.09 -13.29
CA ARG A 259 -0.99 4.43 -13.73
C ARG A 259 -1.43 5.52 -12.75
N PRO A 260 -0.65 6.59 -12.57
CA PRO A 260 -1.06 7.74 -11.76
C PRO A 260 -2.37 8.33 -12.26
N ALA A 261 -3.35 8.45 -11.37
CA ALA A 261 -4.63 9.07 -11.68
C ALA A 261 -5.38 9.41 -10.39
N GLY A 262 -6.15 10.48 -10.41
CA GLY A 262 -7.05 10.91 -9.35
C GLY A 262 -8.47 10.36 -9.51
N ALA A 263 -9.16 10.21 -8.40
CA ALA A 263 -10.59 9.96 -8.40
C ALA A 263 -11.36 11.24 -8.73
N THR A 264 -12.44 11.13 -9.50
CA THR A 264 -13.21 12.31 -9.98
C THR A 264 -13.80 13.18 -8.86
N TRP A 265 -14.01 12.63 -7.68
CA TRP A 265 -14.50 13.41 -6.53
C TRP A 265 -13.49 14.44 -6.00
N LEU A 266 -12.19 14.27 -6.30
CA LEU A 266 -11.14 15.27 -5.97
C LEU A 266 -11.08 16.41 -7.00
N ARG A 267 -11.63 16.21 -8.20
CA ARG A 267 -11.49 17.15 -9.31
C ARG A 267 -11.91 18.58 -8.95
N PRO A 268 -13.07 18.84 -8.30
CA PRO A 268 -13.47 20.19 -7.92
C PRO A 268 -12.57 20.85 -6.86
N ARG A 269 -11.82 20.06 -6.09
CA ARG A 269 -10.90 20.54 -5.05
C ARG A 269 -9.52 20.92 -5.60
N VAL A 270 -9.20 20.49 -6.83
CA VAL A 270 -7.88 20.68 -7.45
C VAL A 270 -7.97 21.51 -8.73
N GLU A 271 -8.85 21.13 -9.65
CA GLU A 271 -8.95 21.75 -10.97
C GLU A 271 -9.55 23.15 -10.85
N GLY A 272 -8.80 24.17 -11.33
CA GLY A 272 -9.18 25.57 -11.19
C GLY A 272 -8.92 26.18 -9.81
N GLN A 273 -8.53 25.38 -8.81
CA GLN A 273 -8.19 25.86 -7.46
C GLN A 273 -6.67 25.91 -7.25
N ILE A 274 -5.93 24.94 -7.80
CA ILE A 274 -4.51 24.76 -7.56
C ILE A 274 -3.75 24.90 -8.88
N PRO A 275 -2.78 25.82 -8.98
CA PRO A 275 -1.86 25.91 -10.11
C PRO A 275 -1.23 24.56 -10.37
N THR A 276 -1.27 24.11 -11.64
CA THR A 276 -0.74 22.80 -12.03
C THR A 276 0.21 22.97 -13.21
N THR A 277 1.43 22.45 -13.07
CA THR A 277 2.48 22.46 -14.09
C THR A 277 2.70 21.00 -14.57
N PRO A 278 1.95 20.56 -15.60
CA PRO A 278 2.07 19.20 -16.14
C PRO A 278 3.28 19.08 -17.09
N ASN A 279 3.66 17.83 -17.41
CA ASN A 279 4.76 17.49 -18.31
C ASN A 279 6.11 18.09 -17.89
N THR A 280 6.28 18.34 -16.59
CA THR A 280 7.44 19.03 -16.04
C THR A 280 8.02 18.20 -14.90
N VAL A 281 9.34 18.18 -14.80
CA VAL A 281 10.08 17.51 -13.73
C VAL A 281 11.05 18.50 -13.06
N ILE A 282 11.33 18.27 -11.79
CA ILE A 282 12.40 18.98 -11.07
C ILE A 282 13.74 18.41 -11.56
N THR A 283 14.54 19.22 -12.21
CA THR A 283 15.87 18.82 -12.73
C THR A 283 16.96 19.01 -11.67
N ARG A 284 16.79 20.03 -10.83
CA ARG A 284 17.71 20.34 -9.73
C ARG A 284 16.93 20.91 -8.56
N ALA A 285 17.32 20.52 -7.35
CA ALA A 285 16.83 21.09 -6.12
C ALA A 285 18.00 21.37 -5.19
N VAL A 286 18.04 22.53 -4.57
CA VAL A 286 19.10 22.92 -3.62
C VAL A 286 18.49 23.63 -2.42
N GLU A 287 19.04 23.36 -1.26
CA GLU A 287 18.73 24.10 -0.05
C GLU A 287 19.30 25.51 -0.09
N ARG A 288 18.49 26.52 0.19
CA ARG A 288 18.86 27.94 0.33
C ARG A 288 18.30 28.49 1.64
N GLY A 289 19.06 28.36 2.70
CA GLY A 289 18.60 28.75 4.03
C GLY A 289 17.43 27.86 4.49
N GLN A 290 16.25 28.45 4.67
CA GLN A 290 15.04 27.72 5.08
C GLN A 290 14.11 27.35 3.90
N HIS A 291 14.58 27.50 2.66
CA HIS A 291 13.81 27.30 1.44
C HIS A 291 14.47 26.28 0.51
N ALA A 292 13.69 25.66 -0.33
CA ALA A 292 14.17 24.85 -1.44
C ALA A 292 14.05 25.65 -2.74
N TYR A 293 15.20 25.81 -3.43
CA TYR A 293 15.23 26.36 -4.78
C TYR A 293 15.20 25.24 -5.79
N LEU A 294 14.26 25.30 -6.72
CA LEU A 294 13.99 24.28 -7.72
C LEU A 294 14.21 24.82 -9.12
N GLU A 295 14.90 24.04 -9.94
CA GLU A 295 14.99 24.26 -11.40
C GLU A 295 14.12 23.20 -12.09
N LEU A 296 13.29 23.63 -13.01
CA LEU A 296 12.35 22.77 -13.70
C LEU A 296 12.77 22.51 -15.14
N SER A 297 12.30 21.41 -15.73
CA SER A 297 12.65 21.01 -17.10
C SER A 297 12.13 21.95 -18.19
N ASP A 298 11.20 22.82 -17.87
CA ASP A 298 10.69 23.89 -18.77
C ASP A 298 11.52 25.17 -18.70
N GLY A 299 12.63 25.19 -17.94
CA GLY A 299 13.50 26.33 -17.73
C GLY A 299 13.05 27.32 -16.65
N THR A 300 11.89 27.09 -16.04
CA THR A 300 11.39 27.94 -14.95
C THR A 300 11.98 27.50 -13.60
N THR A 301 11.89 28.38 -12.61
CA THR A 301 12.40 28.12 -11.26
C THR A 301 11.33 28.35 -10.21
N ARG A 302 11.47 27.71 -9.03
CA ARG A 302 10.62 27.91 -7.87
C ARG A 302 11.48 28.13 -6.63
N ASP A 303 11.04 28.98 -5.75
CA ASP A 303 11.56 29.14 -4.39
C ASP A 303 10.43 28.85 -3.41
N VAL A 304 10.52 27.74 -2.67
CA VAL A 304 9.43 27.19 -1.88
C VAL A 304 9.87 26.83 -0.47
N ASP A 305 8.92 26.86 0.45
CA ASP A 305 9.17 26.54 1.84
C ASP A 305 9.19 25.03 2.10
N HIS A 306 8.52 24.26 1.23
CA HIS A 306 8.49 22.80 1.37
C HIS A 306 8.09 22.07 0.08
N ILE A 307 8.54 20.83 -0.06
CA ILE A 307 8.16 19.91 -1.13
C ILE A 307 7.48 18.71 -0.52
N VAL A 308 6.23 18.42 -0.93
CA VAL A 308 5.51 17.21 -0.53
C VAL A 308 5.49 16.23 -1.70
N LEU A 309 6.04 15.03 -1.47
CA LEU A 309 6.12 13.98 -2.48
C LEU A 309 4.82 13.15 -2.50
N GLY A 310 4.08 13.24 -3.59
CA GLY A 310 2.99 12.32 -3.96
C GLY A 310 3.45 11.32 -5.02
N THR A 311 4.67 10.84 -4.91
CA THR A 311 5.40 10.04 -5.92
C THR A 311 5.11 8.55 -5.83
N GLY A 312 4.24 8.15 -4.88
CA GLY A 312 3.80 6.78 -4.68
C GLY A 312 4.83 5.91 -3.97
N TYR A 313 4.77 4.62 -4.22
CA TYR A 313 5.54 3.61 -3.48
C TYR A 313 6.25 2.67 -4.44
N ARG A 314 7.49 2.33 -4.13
CA ARG A 314 8.31 1.37 -4.86
C ARG A 314 8.77 0.27 -3.91
N ALA A 315 8.21 -0.94 -4.09
CA ALA A 315 8.59 -2.07 -3.26
C ALA A 315 10.08 -2.39 -3.44
N ASP A 316 10.80 -2.39 -2.31
CA ASP A 316 12.20 -2.78 -2.22
C ASP A 316 12.42 -3.38 -0.83
N ILE A 317 12.74 -4.69 -0.76
CA ILE A 317 12.90 -5.37 0.53
C ILE A 317 14.13 -4.88 1.31
N HIS A 318 15.10 -4.24 0.66
CA HIS A 318 16.30 -3.71 1.32
C HIS A 318 16.01 -2.50 2.23
N VAL A 319 14.87 -1.84 2.07
CA VAL A 319 14.46 -0.76 2.98
C VAL A 319 13.83 -1.28 4.29
N LEU A 320 13.56 -2.59 4.38
CA LEU A 320 13.01 -3.23 5.58
C LEU A 320 14.11 -3.43 6.63
N LYS A 321 14.43 -2.38 7.38
CA LYS A 321 15.56 -2.32 8.31
C LYS A 321 15.51 -3.37 9.43
N PHE A 322 14.34 -3.92 9.75
CA PHE A 322 14.19 -4.98 10.75
C PHE A 322 14.67 -6.34 10.25
N ILE A 323 14.85 -6.56 8.95
CA ILE A 323 15.37 -7.84 8.42
C ILE A 323 16.90 -7.75 8.35
N ASP A 324 17.56 -8.73 8.99
CA ASP A 324 19.02 -8.83 9.00
C ASP A 324 19.58 -8.83 7.57
N PRO A 325 20.59 -8.01 7.25
CA PRO A 325 21.20 -7.96 5.92
C PRO A 325 21.74 -9.32 5.43
N ALA A 326 22.23 -10.18 6.32
CA ALA A 326 22.70 -11.51 5.95
C ALA A 326 21.53 -12.45 5.58
N LEU A 327 20.35 -12.27 6.17
CA LEU A 327 19.13 -12.95 5.76
C LEU A 327 18.62 -12.42 4.42
N LEU A 328 18.57 -11.09 4.25
CA LEU A 328 18.16 -10.46 2.98
C LEU A 328 19.07 -10.88 1.81
N GLY A 329 20.38 -10.98 2.05
CA GLY A 329 21.34 -11.41 1.03
C GLY A 329 21.13 -12.84 0.51
N LYS A 330 20.33 -13.67 1.20
CA LYS A 330 19.94 -15.02 0.76
C LYS A 330 18.63 -15.02 -0.05
N VAL A 331 17.86 -13.93 0.01
CA VAL A 331 16.61 -13.80 -0.73
C VAL A 331 16.92 -13.45 -2.18
N GLN A 332 16.60 -14.35 -3.10
CA GLN A 332 16.65 -14.01 -4.53
C GLN A 332 15.61 -12.96 -4.84
N GLU A 333 16.03 -11.91 -5.53
CA GLU A 333 15.20 -10.76 -5.81
C GLU A 333 15.37 -10.27 -7.25
N ARG A 334 14.46 -9.41 -7.68
CA ARG A 334 14.58 -8.65 -8.92
C ARG A 334 14.00 -7.25 -8.74
N ALA A 335 14.82 -6.24 -8.99
CA ALA A 335 14.46 -4.83 -8.82
C ALA A 335 13.88 -4.51 -7.43
N GLY A 336 14.49 -5.04 -6.36
CA GLY A 336 14.07 -4.89 -4.97
C GLY A 336 12.89 -5.76 -4.55
N SER A 337 12.29 -6.54 -5.46
CA SER A 337 11.17 -7.42 -5.14
C SER A 337 11.62 -8.88 -5.01
N PRO A 338 11.20 -9.62 -3.98
CA PRO A 338 11.58 -11.01 -3.80
C PRO A 338 10.98 -11.89 -4.90
N LEU A 339 11.76 -12.85 -5.41
CA LEU A 339 11.26 -13.89 -6.30
C LEU A 339 10.55 -14.96 -5.45
N LEU A 340 9.26 -15.13 -5.69
CA LEU A 340 8.38 -15.98 -4.88
C LEU A 340 7.86 -17.19 -5.69
N ASN A 341 7.73 -18.33 -5.02
CA ASN A 341 7.00 -19.48 -5.57
C ASN A 341 5.47 -19.26 -5.51
N GLU A 342 4.67 -20.25 -5.94
CA GLU A 342 3.19 -20.14 -5.96
C GLU A 342 2.55 -20.02 -4.57
N TRP A 343 3.32 -20.30 -3.52
CA TRP A 343 2.89 -20.23 -2.11
C TRP A 343 3.33 -18.94 -1.42
N PHE A 344 3.89 -17.97 -2.17
CA PHE A 344 4.47 -16.74 -1.65
C PHE A 344 5.75 -16.94 -0.82
N GLU A 345 6.38 -18.10 -0.89
CA GLU A 345 7.63 -18.43 -0.24
C GLU A 345 8.79 -17.89 -1.09
N SER A 346 9.78 -17.30 -0.44
CA SER A 346 11.01 -16.80 -1.08
C SER A 346 12.00 -17.96 -1.36
N SER A 347 13.20 -17.62 -1.84
CA SER A 347 14.32 -18.57 -1.95
C SER A 347 14.84 -19.06 -0.59
N VAL A 348 14.53 -18.32 0.49
CA VAL A 348 14.80 -18.76 1.86
C VAL A 348 13.60 -19.59 2.33
N PRO A 349 13.80 -20.88 2.65
CA PRO A 349 12.71 -21.76 3.09
C PRO A 349 11.96 -21.18 4.29
N HIS A 350 10.63 -21.27 4.26
CA HIS A 350 9.73 -20.81 5.31
C HIS A 350 9.67 -19.29 5.54
N LEU A 351 10.30 -18.47 4.67
CA LEU A 351 10.16 -17.02 4.65
C LEU A 351 9.24 -16.59 3.51
N TYR A 352 8.11 -16.00 3.86
CA TYR A 352 7.03 -15.61 2.94
C TYR A 352 6.88 -14.11 2.89
N PHE A 353 6.58 -13.56 1.70
CA PHE A 353 6.29 -12.14 1.53
C PHE A 353 4.92 -11.95 0.89
N VAL A 354 4.09 -11.08 1.45
CA VAL A 354 2.76 -10.76 0.93
C VAL A 354 2.57 -9.23 0.80
N GLY A 355 1.58 -8.81 0.02
CA GLY A 355 1.35 -7.41 -0.23
C GLY A 355 2.27 -6.83 -1.31
N ALA A 356 2.66 -5.57 -1.18
CA ALA A 356 3.43 -4.85 -2.20
C ALA A 356 4.71 -5.58 -2.68
N PRO A 357 5.52 -6.23 -1.83
CA PRO A 357 6.70 -6.99 -2.26
C PRO A 357 6.38 -8.11 -3.24
N ALA A 358 5.21 -8.72 -3.14
CA ALA A 358 4.78 -9.80 -4.03
C ALA A 358 4.29 -9.29 -5.41
N GLY A 359 4.17 -7.97 -5.59
CA GLY A 359 3.60 -7.36 -6.79
C GLY A 359 4.36 -7.66 -8.07
N TYR A 360 5.68 -7.77 -8.03
CA TYR A 360 6.49 -8.13 -9.19
C TYR A 360 6.13 -9.52 -9.75
N VAL A 361 5.87 -10.49 -8.88
CA VAL A 361 5.58 -11.88 -9.28
C VAL A 361 4.10 -12.08 -9.58
N PHE A 362 3.21 -11.55 -8.73
CA PHE A 362 1.77 -11.85 -8.76
C PHE A 362 0.89 -10.71 -9.28
N GLY A 363 1.51 -9.60 -9.64
CA GLY A 363 0.84 -8.46 -10.27
C GLY A 363 0.33 -7.38 -9.32
N PRO A 364 -0.23 -6.31 -9.92
CA PRO A 364 -0.63 -5.10 -9.21
C PRO A 364 -1.72 -5.33 -8.17
N LEU A 365 -2.46 -6.43 -8.25
CA LEU A 365 -3.48 -6.78 -7.27
C LEU A 365 -2.91 -6.86 -5.84
N CYS A 366 -1.63 -7.24 -5.70
CA CYS A 366 -0.92 -7.30 -4.42
C CYS A 366 -0.76 -5.94 -3.71
N ARG A 367 -1.07 -4.83 -4.36
CA ARG A 367 -1.04 -3.48 -3.78
C ARG A 367 -2.41 -3.00 -3.26
N PHE A 368 -3.47 -3.81 -3.42
CA PHE A 368 -4.85 -3.46 -3.06
C PHE A 368 -5.41 -4.42 -1.99
N VAL A 369 -6.34 -3.93 -1.18
CA VAL A 369 -6.95 -4.72 -0.09
C VAL A 369 -7.56 -6.02 -0.60
N VAL A 370 -8.28 -5.97 -1.72
CA VAL A 370 -8.92 -7.15 -2.35
C VAL A 370 -7.91 -8.23 -2.73
N GLY A 371 -6.65 -7.85 -2.97
CA GLY A 371 -5.56 -8.77 -3.29
C GLY A 371 -5.12 -9.67 -2.12
N ALA A 372 -5.47 -9.31 -0.87
CA ALA A 372 -5.08 -10.08 0.31
C ALA A 372 -5.66 -11.50 0.36
N LYS A 373 -6.80 -11.71 -0.28
CA LYS A 373 -7.49 -13.01 -0.32
C LYS A 373 -6.64 -14.12 -0.92
N PHE A 374 -5.92 -13.82 -1.99
CA PHE A 374 -5.17 -14.84 -2.73
C PHE A 374 -3.98 -15.38 -1.92
N PRO A 375 -3.02 -14.57 -1.44
CA PRO A 375 -1.91 -15.05 -0.61
C PRO A 375 -2.39 -15.73 0.69
N ALA A 376 -3.41 -15.19 1.35
CA ALA A 376 -3.95 -15.79 2.58
C ALA A 376 -4.42 -17.23 2.36
N ARG A 377 -5.13 -17.50 1.25
CA ARG A 377 -5.55 -18.85 0.87
C ARG A 377 -4.37 -19.74 0.54
N GLN A 378 -3.41 -19.27 -0.24
CA GLN A 378 -2.26 -20.06 -0.67
C GLN A 378 -1.39 -20.45 0.52
N ILE A 379 -1.07 -19.50 1.41
CA ILE A 379 -0.25 -19.76 2.60
C ILE A 379 -0.95 -20.74 3.55
N ALA A 380 -2.23 -20.53 3.86
CA ALA A 380 -2.97 -21.44 4.73
C ALA A 380 -3.06 -22.87 4.13
N ARG A 381 -3.20 -22.97 2.81
CA ARG A 381 -3.19 -24.24 2.10
C ARG A 381 -1.82 -24.92 2.17
N ARG A 382 -0.75 -24.17 1.94
CA ARG A 382 0.64 -24.67 2.04
C ARG A 382 0.95 -25.19 3.43
N PHE A 383 0.58 -24.46 4.48
CA PHE A 383 0.88 -24.80 5.87
C PHE A 383 0.11 -26.03 6.38
N ARG A 384 -1.02 -26.37 5.75
CA ARG A 384 -1.70 -27.64 6.02
C ARG A 384 -1.01 -28.86 5.41
N MET A 385 -0.17 -28.66 4.39
CA MET A 385 0.53 -29.72 3.67
C MET A 385 1.90 -30.04 4.32
N LEU A 386 2.41 -29.12 5.12
CA LEU A 386 3.68 -29.25 5.86
C LEU A 386 3.46 -29.89 7.23
#